data_97371dd67d6e84a4fe5f82bbdbe61431
#
_entry.id   97371dd67d6e84a4fe5f82bbdbe61431
#
_cell.length_a   1.000
_cell.length_b   1.000
_cell.length_c   1.000
_cell.angle_alpha   90.00
_cell.angle_beta   90.00
_cell.angle_gamma   90.00
#
_symmetry.space_group_name_H-M   'P 1'
#
loop_
_entity.id
_entity.type
_entity.pdbx_description
1 polymer ?
#
loop_
_entity_poly.entity_id
_entity_poly.type
_entity_poly.pdbx_seq_one_letter_code
_entity_poly.pdbx_strand_id
1 'polypeptide(L)'
;QHLDPTYKGMIVELLQRTTTMSVVQIEDGMKIEPDHVYVIPPNRDLSVLNRVLYLLEPTAPRGLRLPIDHFFSSLADDLREQGIGVILSGMGSDGTLGLRAIKEKAGAVFVQTPASAKFDGMPRSAIEAGLADVVAVAEELPGRILAYLQHLPTLASLPDPKPPDGDDKGLDKVLLMLRAQTGHDFSLYKKSTLYRRIERRMGLHQLPRIADYVRYLMENPHETELLFKELLIGVTRFFRDPAVWEQLKNEAIPALLAAHSGGGTLRAWVAGCSTGEEAYSLAMVFREALRQADRSAHYELQIFATDLDHDAIDRARVGVYPPNIVTDVSEDRLR
;
A
#
# COMPACT_ATOMS: atom_id res chain seq x y z
N GLN A 1 -0.87 -1.79 17.67
CA GLN A 1 0.08 -1.49 18.76
C GLN A 1 0.58 -2.80 19.37
N HIS A 2 1.91 -2.93 19.51
CA HIS A 2 2.53 -4.05 20.21
C HIS A 2 2.41 -3.86 21.71
N LEU A 3 1.46 -4.53 22.36
CA LEU A 3 1.27 -4.45 23.81
C LEU A 3 1.99 -5.60 24.52
N ASP A 4 2.65 -5.29 25.63
CA ASP A 4 3.22 -6.32 26.51
C ASP A 4 2.09 -7.10 27.18
N PRO A 5 2.02 -8.44 27.03
CA PRO A 5 0.96 -9.26 27.59
C PRO A 5 0.95 -9.31 29.13
N THR A 6 2.03 -8.88 29.77
CA THR A 6 2.14 -8.85 31.24
C THR A 6 1.49 -7.61 31.86
N TYR A 7 1.23 -6.56 31.05
CA TYR A 7 0.57 -5.33 31.51
C TYR A 7 -0.90 -5.33 31.12
N LYS A 8 -1.78 -5.64 32.07
CA LYS A 8 -3.23 -5.49 31.87
C LYS A 8 -3.62 -4.02 31.84
N GLY A 9 -4.13 -3.57 30.66
CA GLY A 9 -5.31 -2.73 30.60
C GLY A 9 -5.24 -1.25 30.99
N MET A 10 -4.10 -0.64 31.33
CA MET A 10 -4.08 0.79 31.67
C MET A 10 -4.33 1.72 30.47
N ILE A 11 -4.14 1.24 29.23
CA ILE A 11 -4.26 2.11 28.05
C ILE A 11 -5.70 2.57 27.79
N VAL A 12 -6.67 1.73 28.03
CA VAL A 12 -8.10 2.08 27.90
C VAL A 12 -8.44 3.20 28.88
N GLU A 13 -8.08 3.06 30.15
CA GLU A 13 -8.33 4.08 31.17
C GLU A 13 -7.58 5.39 30.89
N LEU A 14 -6.33 5.30 30.41
CA LEU A 14 -5.55 6.49 30.07
C LEU A 14 -6.16 7.25 28.90
N LEU A 15 -6.55 6.56 27.83
CA LEU A 15 -7.18 7.17 26.68
C LEU A 15 -8.57 7.73 27.05
N GLN A 16 -9.36 7.03 27.88
CA GLN A 16 -10.69 7.51 28.31
C GLN A 16 -10.62 8.86 29.04
N ARG A 17 -9.51 9.16 29.71
CA ARG A 17 -9.32 10.47 30.39
C ARG A 17 -9.05 11.62 29.43
N THR A 18 -8.67 11.32 28.18
CA THR A 18 -8.27 12.33 27.20
C THR A 18 -9.31 12.60 26.12
N THR A 19 -10.41 11.85 26.10
CA THR A 19 -11.46 11.98 25.09
C THR A 19 -12.85 11.79 25.68
N THR A 20 -13.84 12.39 25.02
CA THR A 20 -15.28 12.18 25.30
C THR A 20 -15.84 10.97 24.55
N MET A 21 -15.11 10.42 23.59
CA MET A 21 -15.48 9.19 22.89
C MET A 21 -15.42 7.99 23.85
N SER A 22 -16.23 6.97 23.62
CA SER A 22 -16.18 5.73 24.39
C SER A 22 -14.90 4.96 24.04
N VAL A 23 -14.05 4.67 25.02
CA VAL A 23 -12.83 3.87 24.81
C VAL A 23 -13.05 2.46 25.34
N VAL A 24 -13.00 1.47 24.48
CA VAL A 24 -13.28 0.07 24.83
C VAL A 24 -12.15 -0.85 24.40
N GLN A 25 -11.91 -1.89 25.20
CA GLN A 25 -11.06 -3.00 24.75
C GLN A 25 -11.90 -3.89 23.83
N ILE A 26 -11.30 -4.28 22.69
CA ILE A 26 -11.98 -5.09 21.68
C ILE A 26 -12.29 -6.48 22.24
N GLU A 27 -13.54 -6.91 22.03
CA GLU A 27 -14.00 -8.29 22.17
C GLU A 27 -14.27 -8.87 20.77
N ASP A 28 -14.12 -10.20 20.63
CA ASP A 28 -14.31 -10.86 19.35
C ASP A 28 -15.73 -10.72 18.82
N GLY A 29 -15.90 -10.35 17.56
CA GLY A 29 -17.20 -10.13 16.93
C GLY A 29 -17.83 -8.77 17.24
N MET A 30 -17.10 -7.82 17.82
CA MET A 30 -17.60 -6.47 18.15
C MET A 30 -17.83 -5.64 16.89
N LYS A 31 -19.00 -5.02 16.76
CA LYS A 31 -19.31 -4.09 15.68
C LYS A 31 -18.65 -2.74 15.90
N ILE A 32 -18.18 -2.13 14.82
CA ILE A 32 -17.65 -0.77 14.83
C ILE A 32 -18.83 0.23 14.86
N GLU A 33 -18.82 1.10 15.86
CA GLU A 33 -19.80 2.17 16.04
C GLU A 33 -19.10 3.54 15.97
N PRO A 34 -19.82 4.60 15.55
CA PRO A 34 -19.30 5.97 15.59
C PRO A 34 -18.91 6.38 17.02
N ASP A 35 -18.01 7.35 17.12
CA ASP A 35 -17.57 7.95 18.39
C ASP A 35 -16.98 6.96 19.41
N HIS A 36 -16.36 5.88 18.91
CA HIS A 36 -15.69 4.87 19.72
C HIS A 36 -14.21 4.78 19.41
N VAL A 37 -13.40 4.52 20.42
CA VAL A 37 -11.98 4.16 20.31
C VAL A 37 -11.82 2.71 20.72
N TYR A 38 -11.34 1.90 19.80
CA TYR A 38 -11.16 0.45 19.98
C TYR A 38 -9.70 0.13 20.26
N VAL A 39 -9.42 -0.51 21.38
CA VAL A 39 -8.07 -0.88 21.79
C VAL A 39 -7.92 -2.40 21.68
N ILE A 40 -6.92 -2.83 20.87
CA ILE A 40 -6.62 -4.26 20.73
C ILE A 40 -6.11 -4.84 22.06
N PRO A 41 -6.63 -6.03 22.51
CA PRO A 41 -6.06 -6.72 23.66
C PRO A 41 -4.63 -7.24 23.36
N PRO A 42 -3.78 -7.43 24.38
CA PRO A 42 -2.46 -7.99 24.20
C PRO A 42 -2.50 -9.39 23.59
N ASN A 43 -1.50 -9.73 22.81
CA ASN A 43 -1.27 -11.06 22.23
C ASN A 43 -2.42 -11.56 21.33
N ARG A 44 -3.04 -10.64 20.59
CA ARG A 44 -4.02 -10.94 19.55
C ARG A 44 -3.65 -10.21 18.26
N ASP A 45 -4.04 -10.77 17.12
CA ASP A 45 -4.11 -10.08 15.86
C ASP A 45 -5.55 -9.61 15.63
N LEU A 46 -5.72 -8.51 14.93
CA LEU A 46 -7.01 -7.88 14.68
C LEU A 46 -7.31 -7.85 13.20
N SER A 47 -8.51 -8.26 12.82
CA SER A 47 -9.05 -8.08 11.48
C SER A 47 -10.40 -7.38 11.53
N VAL A 48 -10.75 -6.71 10.44
CA VAL A 48 -12.08 -6.15 10.24
C VAL A 48 -12.72 -6.77 8.99
N LEU A 49 -13.99 -7.13 9.10
CA LEU A 49 -14.79 -7.64 8.00
C LEU A 49 -16.26 -7.22 8.18
N ASN A 50 -16.83 -6.54 7.19
CA ASN A 50 -18.19 -6.01 7.24
C ASN A 50 -18.43 -5.12 8.46
N ARG A 51 -17.44 -4.28 8.81
CA ARG A 51 -17.44 -3.39 9.99
C ARG A 51 -17.59 -4.14 11.32
N VAL A 52 -17.11 -5.37 11.39
CA VAL A 52 -17.02 -6.18 12.60
C VAL A 52 -15.56 -6.49 12.88
N LEU A 53 -15.14 -6.32 14.13
CA LEU A 53 -13.78 -6.58 14.60
C LEU A 53 -13.65 -8.04 15.03
N TYR A 54 -12.65 -8.74 14.51
CA TYR A 54 -12.34 -10.13 14.83
C TYR A 54 -10.97 -10.25 15.45
N LEU A 55 -10.89 -10.94 16.59
CA LEU A 55 -9.64 -11.22 17.28
C LEU A 55 -9.12 -12.60 16.87
N LEU A 56 -7.92 -12.64 16.35
CA LEU A 56 -7.26 -13.87 15.88
C LEU A 56 -6.10 -14.26 16.80
N GLU A 57 -5.86 -15.58 16.91
CA GLU A 57 -4.64 -16.08 17.53
C GLU A 57 -3.45 -15.78 16.61
N PRO A 58 -2.36 -15.19 17.14
CA PRO A 58 -1.19 -14.93 16.34
C PRO A 58 -0.56 -16.21 15.82
N THR A 59 -0.32 -16.30 14.52
CA THR A 59 0.29 -17.47 13.85
C THR A 59 1.81 -17.41 13.84
N ALA A 60 2.39 -16.21 13.90
CA ALA A 60 3.84 -16.01 13.90
C ALA A 60 4.43 -15.91 15.31
N PRO A 61 5.67 -16.39 15.54
CA PRO A 61 6.37 -16.23 16.81
C PRO A 61 6.66 -14.75 17.11
N ARG A 62 6.87 -14.42 18.39
CA ARG A 62 7.25 -13.06 18.80
C ARG A 62 8.49 -12.58 18.06
N GLY A 63 8.47 -11.33 17.60
CA GLY A 63 9.55 -10.72 16.83
C GLY A 63 9.35 -10.78 15.30
N LEU A 64 8.53 -11.72 14.81
CA LEU A 64 8.14 -11.82 13.40
C LEU A 64 6.69 -11.40 13.14
N ARG A 65 5.97 -10.99 14.20
CA ARG A 65 4.58 -10.55 14.10
C ARG A 65 4.48 -9.14 13.59
N LEU A 66 3.56 -8.93 12.65
CA LEU A 66 3.25 -7.65 12.03
C LEU A 66 1.75 -7.34 12.20
N PRO A 67 1.27 -7.15 13.45
CA PRO A 67 -0.15 -6.97 13.72
C PRO A 67 -0.73 -5.69 13.11
N ILE A 68 0.08 -4.66 12.89
CA ILE A 68 -0.37 -3.42 12.27
C ILE A 68 -0.57 -3.65 10.77
N ASP A 69 0.37 -4.30 10.09
CA ASP A 69 0.24 -4.67 8.69
C ASP A 69 -1.00 -5.55 8.45
N HIS A 70 -1.21 -6.54 9.34
CA HIS A 70 -2.37 -7.43 9.28
C HIS A 70 -3.69 -6.66 9.39
N PHE A 71 -3.80 -5.80 10.40
CA PHE A 71 -5.00 -4.98 10.61
C PHE A 71 -5.24 -4.00 9.46
N PHE A 72 -4.23 -3.27 9.04
CA PHE A 72 -4.37 -2.29 7.95
C PHE A 72 -4.74 -2.94 6.62
N SER A 73 -4.27 -4.15 6.34
CA SER A 73 -4.66 -4.90 5.15
C SER A 73 -6.15 -5.25 5.19
N SER A 74 -6.65 -5.76 6.31
CA SER A 74 -8.08 -6.04 6.45
C SER A 74 -8.95 -4.78 6.44
N LEU A 75 -8.46 -3.68 7.03
CA LEU A 75 -9.11 -2.37 7.00
C LEU A 75 -9.24 -1.84 5.57
N ALA A 76 -8.17 -1.99 4.79
CA ALA A 76 -8.16 -1.57 3.39
C ALA A 76 -9.18 -2.35 2.55
N ASP A 77 -9.30 -3.64 2.77
CA ASP A 77 -10.26 -4.49 2.05
C ASP A 77 -11.70 -4.18 2.42
N ASP A 78 -11.97 -3.89 3.69
CA ASP A 78 -13.32 -3.62 4.21
C ASP A 78 -13.81 -2.20 3.92
N LEU A 79 -12.97 -1.19 4.19
CA LEU A 79 -13.36 0.23 4.11
C LEU A 79 -12.91 0.93 2.83
N ARG A 80 -12.00 0.32 2.07
CA ARG A 80 -11.49 0.85 0.79
C ARG A 80 -11.07 2.33 0.90
N GLU A 81 -11.65 3.22 0.07
CA GLU A 81 -11.37 4.66 0.06
C GLU A 81 -11.72 5.39 1.37
N GLN A 82 -12.54 4.79 2.22
CA GLN A 82 -12.87 5.32 3.56
C GLN A 82 -11.81 4.96 4.60
N GLY A 83 -10.90 4.02 4.29
CA GLY A 83 -9.82 3.61 5.18
C GLY A 83 -8.78 4.71 5.36
N ILE A 84 -8.49 5.07 6.62
CA ILE A 84 -7.43 6.03 6.97
C ILE A 84 -6.41 5.32 7.83
N GLY A 85 -5.16 5.27 7.36
CA GLY A 85 -4.02 4.79 8.13
C GLY A 85 -3.27 5.94 8.77
N VAL A 86 -2.98 5.83 10.07
CA VAL A 86 -2.18 6.82 10.80
C VAL A 86 -0.99 6.12 11.45
N ILE A 87 0.22 6.57 11.13
CA ILE A 87 1.45 6.10 11.76
C ILE A 87 1.99 7.18 12.69
N LEU A 88 2.14 6.83 13.95
CA LEU A 88 2.77 7.65 14.99
C LEU A 88 4.13 7.06 15.37
N SER A 89 4.74 7.60 16.42
CA SER A 89 6.01 7.13 16.98
C SER A 89 6.01 5.62 17.19
N GLY A 90 7.00 4.92 16.63
CA GLY A 90 7.16 3.48 16.73
C GLY A 90 8.47 2.99 16.14
N MET A 91 8.96 1.84 16.63
CA MET A 91 10.17 1.18 16.14
C MET A 91 9.86 0.20 15.01
N GLY A 92 10.83 0.00 14.11
CA GLY A 92 10.73 -0.97 13.02
C GLY A 92 9.92 -0.46 11.83
N SER A 93 9.28 -1.37 11.11
CA SER A 93 8.57 -1.10 9.84
C SER A 93 7.15 -1.68 9.78
N ASP A 94 6.63 -2.19 10.92
CA ASP A 94 5.26 -2.72 10.97
C ASP A 94 4.25 -1.61 10.64
N GLY A 95 3.27 -1.92 9.83
CA GLY A 95 2.30 -0.99 9.27
C GLY A 95 2.64 -0.53 7.85
N THR A 96 3.89 -0.66 7.37
CA THR A 96 4.29 -0.18 6.04
C THR A 96 3.60 -0.96 4.91
N LEU A 97 3.50 -2.29 5.01
CA LEU A 97 2.78 -3.11 4.03
C LEU A 97 1.27 -2.85 4.11
N GLY A 98 0.74 -2.72 5.32
CA GLY A 98 -0.67 -2.41 5.53
C GLY A 98 -1.04 -1.01 4.99
N LEU A 99 -0.18 0.00 5.14
CA LEU A 99 -0.37 1.31 4.52
C LEU A 99 -0.38 1.22 2.99
N ARG A 100 0.46 0.36 2.40
CA ARG A 100 0.44 0.09 0.96
C ARG A 100 -0.92 -0.44 0.53
N ALA A 101 -1.50 -1.39 1.27
CA ALA A 101 -2.85 -1.89 1.01
C ALA A 101 -3.92 -0.78 1.11
N ILE A 102 -3.82 0.12 2.10
CA ILE A 102 -4.71 1.29 2.22
C ILE A 102 -4.60 2.19 0.97
N LYS A 103 -3.39 2.50 0.52
CA LYS A 103 -3.15 3.29 -0.70
C LYS A 103 -3.70 2.61 -1.96
N GLU A 104 -3.54 1.29 -2.05
CA GLU A 104 -4.07 0.48 -3.17
C GLU A 104 -5.59 0.65 -3.32
N LYS A 105 -6.29 0.70 -2.20
CA LYS A 105 -7.75 0.90 -2.15
C LYS A 105 -8.17 2.38 -2.18
N ALA A 106 -7.25 3.30 -2.47
CA ALA A 106 -7.46 4.75 -2.49
C ALA A 106 -7.78 5.38 -1.11
N GLY A 107 -7.45 4.71 -0.02
CA GLY A 107 -7.51 5.26 1.33
C GLY A 107 -6.39 6.29 1.58
N ALA A 108 -6.46 7.04 2.68
CA ALA A 108 -5.50 8.09 3.03
C ALA A 108 -4.51 7.65 4.11
N VAL A 109 -3.29 8.20 4.03
CA VAL A 109 -2.19 7.86 4.95
C VAL A 109 -1.61 9.13 5.57
N PHE A 110 -1.64 9.18 6.89
CA PHE A 110 -1.10 10.28 7.70
C PHE A 110 0.05 9.77 8.56
N VAL A 111 1.16 10.49 8.57
CA VAL A 111 2.37 10.05 9.26
C VAL A 111 2.92 11.16 10.14
N GLN A 112 3.28 10.81 11.36
CA GLN A 112 3.96 11.73 12.27
C GLN A 112 5.34 12.10 11.71
N THR A 113 5.69 13.39 11.77
CA THR A 113 7.03 13.88 11.42
C THR A 113 8.09 13.13 12.21
N PRO A 114 9.08 12.48 11.58
CA PRO A 114 10.13 11.72 12.28
C PRO A 114 10.85 12.51 13.37
N ALA A 115 11.15 13.79 13.12
CA ALA A 115 11.82 14.68 14.08
C ALA A 115 11.02 14.92 15.38
N SER A 116 9.68 14.75 15.35
CA SER A 116 8.80 14.87 16.52
C SER A 116 8.52 13.55 17.20
N ALA A 117 8.89 12.42 16.58
CA ALA A 117 8.63 11.09 17.09
C ALA A 117 9.73 10.68 18.09
N LYS A 118 9.32 10.10 19.23
CA LYS A 118 10.27 9.53 20.19
C LYS A 118 11.05 8.35 19.59
N PHE A 119 10.38 7.56 18.75
CA PHE A 119 10.95 6.50 17.93
C PHE A 119 10.47 6.72 16.51
N ASP A 120 11.39 6.95 15.59
CA ASP A 120 11.08 7.40 14.23
C ASP A 120 11.10 6.28 13.18
N GLY A 121 11.35 5.02 13.56
CA GLY A 121 11.48 3.89 12.64
C GLY A 121 10.25 3.68 11.77
N MET A 122 9.05 3.55 12.36
CA MET A 122 7.80 3.37 11.62
C MET A 122 7.45 4.59 10.75
N PRO A 123 7.52 5.86 11.26
CA PRO A 123 7.35 7.04 10.43
C PRO A 123 8.31 7.10 9.23
N ARG A 124 9.61 6.85 9.44
CA ARG A 124 10.61 6.83 8.36
C ARG A 124 10.27 5.76 7.33
N SER A 125 9.99 4.54 7.76
CA SER A 125 9.65 3.44 6.85
C SER A 125 8.46 3.77 5.94
N ALA A 126 7.40 4.38 6.49
CA ALA A 126 6.23 4.81 5.73
C ALA A 126 6.55 5.92 4.71
N ILE A 127 7.39 6.91 5.10
CA ILE A 127 7.80 8.03 4.25
C ILE A 127 8.76 7.55 3.15
N GLU A 128 9.77 6.77 3.48
CA GLU A 128 10.76 6.22 2.54
C GLU A 128 10.10 5.27 1.52
N ALA A 129 9.05 4.56 1.93
CA ALA A 129 8.23 3.76 1.02
C ALA A 129 7.35 4.62 0.08
N GLY A 130 7.28 5.95 0.27
CA GLY A 130 6.47 6.86 -0.53
C GLY A 130 4.97 6.74 -0.27
N LEU A 131 4.56 6.28 0.93
CA LEU A 131 3.17 5.97 1.24
C LEU A 131 2.44 7.14 1.94
N ALA A 132 3.18 8.05 2.58
CA ALA A 132 2.62 9.16 3.33
C ALA A 132 1.96 10.20 2.41
N ASP A 133 0.69 10.53 2.67
CA ASP A 133 -0.01 11.63 2.01
C ASP A 133 0.21 12.95 2.73
N VAL A 134 0.23 12.89 4.06
CA VAL A 134 0.45 14.03 4.95
C VAL A 134 1.48 13.63 5.99
N VAL A 135 2.51 14.45 6.13
CA VAL A 135 3.51 14.35 7.20
C VAL A 135 3.39 15.59 8.07
N ALA A 136 3.06 15.43 9.35
CA ALA A 136 2.89 16.54 10.30
C ALA A 136 3.22 16.09 11.72
N VAL A 137 3.37 17.03 12.65
CA VAL A 137 3.49 16.71 14.07
C VAL A 137 2.20 16.09 14.59
N ALA A 138 2.29 15.24 15.61
CA ALA A 138 1.14 14.44 16.10
C ALA A 138 -0.07 15.29 16.46
N GLU A 139 0.15 16.48 17.00
CA GLU A 139 -0.89 17.43 17.41
C GLU A 139 -1.67 18.02 16.25
N GLU A 140 -1.07 18.13 15.05
CA GLU A 140 -1.72 18.64 13.85
C GLU A 140 -2.51 17.58 13.08
N LEU A 141 -2.13 16.30 13.22
CA LEU A 141 -2.75 15.21 12.43
C LEU A 141 -4.27 15.14 12.57
N PRO A 142 -4.89 15.27 13.78
CA PRO A 142 -6.34 15.24 13.89
C PRO A 142 -7.04 16.33 13.08
N GLY A 143 -6.50 17.56 13.10
CA GLY A 143 -7.03 18.67 12.31
C GLY A 143 -6.93 18.42 10.80
N ARG A 144 -5.80 17.83 10.33
CA ARG A 144 -5.60 17.45 8.94
C ARG A 144 -6.56 16.34 8.49
N ILE A 145 -6.79 15.33 9.36
CA ILE A 145 -7.74 14.24 9.10
C ILE A 145 -9.16 14.78 9.01
N LEU A 146 -9.58 15.63 9.94
CA LEU A 146 -10.92 16.24 9.92
C LEU A 146 -11.13 17.09 8.66
N ALA A 147 -10.13 17.89 8.27
CA ALA A 147 -10.18 18.67 7.04
C ALA A 147 -10.29 17.78 5.80
N TYR A 148 -9.53 16.68 5.74
CA TYR A 148 -9.64 15.68 4.67
C TYR A 148 -11.05 15.07 4.61
N LEU A 149 -11.60 14.63 5.76
CA LEU A 149 -12.94 14.03 5.84
C LEU A 149 -14.07 14.97 5.40
N GLN A 150 -13.94 16.27 5.67
CA GLN A 150 -14.91 17.28 5.22
C GLN A 150 -14.95 17.47 3.70
N HIS A 151 -13.83 17.15 3.01
CA HIS A 151 -13.67 17.28 1.57
C HIS A 151 -13.72 15.93 0.84
N LEU A 152 -13.83 14.81 1.58
CA LEU A 152 -14.16 13.53 0.95
C LEU A 152 -15.53 13.68 0.29
N PRO A 153 -15.61 13.59 -1.04
CA PRO A 153 -16.90 13.63 -1.69
C PRO A 153 -17.75 12.47 -1.20
N THR A 154 -19.04 12.58 -1.38
CA THR A 154 -20.03 11.53 -1.10
C THR A 154 -19.81 10.31 -2.03
N LEU A 155 -18.55 9.93 -2.26
CA LEU A 155 -18.10 8.81 -3.13
C LEU A 155 -18.58 7.45 -2.63
N ALA A 156 -18.95 7.36 -1.35
CA ALA A 156 -19.41 6.12 -0.73
C ALA A 156 -20.74 5.57 -1.29
N SER A 157 -21.42 6.29 -2.18
CA SER A 157 -22.76 5.91 -2.66
C SER A 157 -22.86 5.57 -4.14
N LEU A 158 -21.75 5.64 -4.93
CA LEU A 158 -21.81 5.34 -6.37
C LEU A 158 -20.90 4.15 -6.72
N PRO A 159 -21.43 3.08 -7.32
CA PRO A 159 -20.62 1.93 -7.75
C PRO A 159 -19.60 2.26 -8.86
N ASP A 160 -19.77 3.37 -9.57
CA ASP A 160 -18.82 3.87 -10.57
C ASP A 160 -19.02 5.41 -10.66
N PRO A 161 -18.22 6.22 -9.95
CA PRO A 161 -18.38 7.67 -9.98
C PRO A 161 -18.15 8.19 -11.39
N LYS A 162 -19.22 8.66 -12.03
CA LYS A 162 -19.08 9.49 -13.22
C LYS A 162 -18.70 10.90 -12.76
N PRO A 163 -17.78 11.57 -13.45
CA PRO A 163 -17.57 13.00 -13.22
C PRO A 163 -18.93 13.72 -13.23
N PRO A 164 -19.19 14.63 -12.30
CA PRO A 164 -20.36 15.49 -12.39
C PRO A 164 -20.43 16.17 -13.75
N ASP A 165 -21.64 16.37 -14.28
CA ASP A 165 -21.83 17.05 -15.56
C ASP A 165 -21.11 18.42 -15.54
N GLY A 166 -20.06 18.55 -16.37
CA GLY A 166 -19.20 19.73 -16.45
C GLY A 166 -17.75 19.54 -15.99
N ASP A 167 -17.42 18.49 -15.22
CA ASP A 167 -16.06 18.21 -14.74
C ASP A 167 -15.19 17.46 -15.77
N ASP A 168 -15.76 16.94 -16.85
CA ASP A 168 -15.01 16.30 -17.93
C ASP A 168 -13.92 17.23 -18.51
N LYS A 169 -14.25 18.52 -18.71
CA LYS A 169 -13.28 19.52 -19.19
C LYS A 169 -12.16 19.80 -18.18
N GLY A 170 -12.47 19.69 -16.88
CA GLY A 170 -11.49 19.84 -15.82
C GLY A 170 -10.53 18.66 -15.79
N LEU A 171 -11.06 17.43 -15.88
CA LEU A 171 -10.27 16.22 -16.00
C LEU A 171 -9.32 16.27 -17.21
N ASP A 172 -9.84 16.61 -18.39
CA ASP A 172 -9.02 16.70 -19.60
C ASP A 172 -7.86 17.71 -19.44
N LYS A 173 -8.08 18.85 -18.75
CA LYS A 173 -7.02 19.81 -18.45
C LYS A 173 -5.95 19.23 -17.53
N VAL A 174 -6.34 18.50 -16.48
CA VAL A 174 -5.40 17.80 -15.57
C VAL A 174 -4.56 16.80 -16.37
N LEU A 175 -5.17 16.01 -17.26
CA LEU A 175 -4.47 15.03 -18.08
C LEU A 175 -3.50 15.69 -19.08
N LEU A 176 -3.88 16.83 -19.66
CA LEU A 176 -2.99 17.61 -20.53
C LEU A 176 -1.77 18.15 -19.77
N MET A 177 -1.95 18.63 -18.55
CA MET A 177 -0.86 19.11 -17.69
C MET A 177 0.09 17.96 -17.30
N LEU A 178 -0.46 16.82 -16.90
CA LEU A 178 0.31 15.60 -16.62
C LEU A 178 1.15 15.22 -17.85
N ARG A 179 0.54 15.14 -19.02
CA ARG A 179 1.24 14.81 -20.27
C ARG A 179 2.34 15.81 -20.60
N ALA A 180 2.06 17.11 -20.44
CA ALA A 180 3.04 18.17 -20.73
C ALA A 180 4.26 18.08 -19.80
N GLN A 181 4.08 17.74 -18.53
CA GLN A 181 5.15 17.70 -17.54
C GLN A 181 5.89 16.35 -17.50
N THR A 182 5.16 15.23 -17.65
CA THR A 182 5.73 13.87 -17.48
C THR A 182 6.03 13.17 -18.80
N GLY A 183 5.45 13.64 -19.92
CA GLY A 183 5.51 12.99 -21.22
C GLY A 183 4.56 11.79 -21.37
N HIS A 184 3.81 11.40 -20.33
CA HIS A 184 2.95 10.24 -20.33
C HIS A 184 1.48 10.58 -20.57
N ASP A 185 0.82 9.79 -21.41
CA ASP A 185 -0.57 9.98 -21.81
C ASP A 185 -1.51 9.05 -21.04
N PHE A 186 -2.35 9.62 -20.17
CA PHE A 186 -3.34 8.89 -19.39
C PHE A 186 -4.74 8.88 -20.04
N SER A 187 -4.90 9.39 -21.26
CA SER A 187 -6.21 9.47 -21.92
C SER A 187 -6.91 8.11 -22.12
N LEU A 188 -6.13 7.03 -22.19
CA LEU A 188 -6.63 5.66 -22.33
C LEU A 188 -6.92 4.96 -21.00
N TYR A 189 -6.63 5.59 -19.88
CA TYR A 189 -6.94 5.04 -18.57
C TYR A 189 -8.44 5.16 -18.27
N LYS A 190 -8.95 4.27 -17.41
CA LYS A 190 -10.36 4.33 -16.98
C LYS A 190 -10.62 5.64 -16.26
N LYS A 191 -11.49 6.50 -16.84
CA LYS A 191 -11.78 7.86 -16.32
C LYS A 191 -12.22 7.85 -14.85
N SER A 192 -13.03 6.89 -14.42
CA SER A 192 -13.47 6.77 -13.03
C SER A 192 -12.29 6.53 -12.06
N THR A 193 -11.26 5.78 -12.48
CA THR A 193 -10.05 5.57 -11.68
C THR A 193 -9.23 6.85 -11.56
N LEU A 194 -9.04 7.56 -12.68
CA LEU A 194 -8.33 8.84 -12.69
C LEU A 194 -9.04 9.87 -11.81
N TYR A 195 -10.36 10.01 -12.00
CA TYR A 195 -11.17 10.98 -11.26
C TYR A 195 -11.10 10.73 -9.75
N ARG A 196 -11.25 9.48 -9.28
CA ARG A 196 -11.15 9.12 -7.87
C ARG A 196 -9.80 9.50 -7.26
N ARG A 197 -8.69 9.31 -7.98
CA ARG A 197 -7.36 9.69 -7.52
C ARG A 197 -7.19 11.20 -7.47
N ILE A 198 -7.69 11.91 -8.47
CA ILE A 198 -7.69 13.38 -8.51
C ILE A 198 -8.54 13.93 -7.35
N GLU A 199 -9.76 13.44 -7.14
CA GLU A 199 -10.62 13.86 -6.03
C GLU A 199 -9.95 13.63 -4.67
N ARG A 200 -9.27 12.50 -4.51
CA ARG A 200 -8.51 12.23 -3.30
C ARG A 200 -7.43 13.30 -3.08
N ARG A 201 -6.68 13.69 -4.11
CA ARG A 201 -5.68 14.77 -4.04
C ARG A 201 -6.34 16.11 -3.73
N MET A 202 -7.46 16.40 -4.37
CA MET A 202 -8.26 17.59 -4.09
C MET A 202 -8.68 17.65 -2.61
N GLY A 203 -9.12 16.53 -2.05
CA GLY A 203 -9.47 16.42 -0.62
C GLY A 203 -8.29 16.72 0.31
N LEU A 204 -7.08 16.25 -0.01
CA LEU A 204 -5.87 16.54 0.76
C LEU A 204 -5.53 18.03 0.76
N HIS A 205 -5.81 18.75 -0.33
CA HIS A 205 -5.59 20.18 -0.47
C HIS A 205 -6.81 21.04 -0.15
N GLN A 206 -7.92 20.42 0.29
CA GLN A 206 -9.18 21.11 0.62
C GLN A 206 -9.78 21.92 -0.55
N LEU A 207 -9.64 21.39 -1.76
CA LEU A 207 -10.12 22.03 -3.00
C LEU A 207 -11.43 21.38 -3.45
N PRO A 208 -12.57 22.09 -3.38
CA PRO A 208 -13.90 21.49 -3.63
C PRO A 208 -14.22 21.29 -5.12
N ARG A 209 -13.49 21.96 -6.03
CA ARG A 209 -13.79 21.91 -7.47
C ARG A 209 -12.53 21.59 -8.26
N ILE A 210 -12.67 20.77 -9.30
CA ILE A 210 -11.56 20.40 -10.19
C ILE A 210 -10.91 21.63 -10.86
N ALA A 211 -11.69 22.69 -11.10
CA ALA A 211 -11.16 23.95 -11.65
C ALA A 211 -10.15 24.64 -10.72
N ASP A 212 -10.38 24.56 -9.41
CA ASP A 212 -9.45 25.08 -8.39
C ASP A 212 -8.20 24.22 -8.30
N TYR A 213 -8.35 22.90 -8.45
CA TYR A 213 -7.21 21.96 -8.50
C TYR A 213 -6.37 22.16 -9.76
N VAL A 214 -6.97 22.41 -10.93
CA VAL A 214 -6.24 22.77 -12.15
C VAL A 214 -5.38 24.01 -11.92
N ARG A 215 -5.91 25.04 -11.26
CA ARG A 215 -5.14 26.25 -10.91
C ARG A 215 -4.00 25.91 -9.94
N TYR A 216 -4.29 25.11 -8.92
CA TYR A 216 -3.32 24.67 -7.95
C TYR A 216 -2.14 23.91 -8.60
N LEU A 217 -2.41 23.01 -9.54
CA LEU A 217 -1.38 22.30 -10.31
C LEU A 217 -0.48 23.26 -11.12
N MET A 218 -1.06 24.34 -11.70
CA MET A 218 -0.27 25.35 -12.44
C MET A 218 0.71 26.09 -11.52
N GLU A 219 0.29 26.36 -10.28
CA GLU A 219 1.08 27.10 -9.30
C GLU A 219 2.07 26.19 -8.55
N ASN A 220 1.84 24.87 -8.54
CA ASN A 220 2.60 23.87 -7.77
C ASN A 220 3.04 22.69 -8.64
N PRO A 221 4.12 22.81 -9.43
CA PRO A 221 4.59 21.71 -10.30
C PRO A 221 4.89 20.40 -9.54
N HIS A 222 5.34 20.48 -8.29
CA HIS A 222 5.57 19.31 -7.44
C HIS A 222 4.29 18.48 -7.20
N GLU A 223 3.13 19.14 -7.12
CA GLU A 223 1.85 18.43 -6.99
C GLU A 223 1.53 17.58 -8.23
N THR A 224 1.92 18.04 -9.42
CA THR A 224 1.75 17.25 -10.65
C THR A 224 2.59 15.97 -10.60
N GLU A 225 3.80 16.01 -10.02
CA GLU A 225 4.64 14.82 -9.80
C GLU A 225 4.01 13.86 -8.80
N LEU A 226 3.45 14.38 -7.71
CA LEU A 226 2.74 13.57 -6.71
C LEU A 226 1.49 12.92 -7.29
N LEU A 227 0.71 13.66 -8.08
CA LEU A 227 -0.44 13.11 -8.80
C LEU A 227 -0.01 12.03 -9.79
N PHE A 228 1.07 12.26 -10.55
CA PHE A 228 1.62 11.25 -11.45
C PHE A 228 1.94 9.94 -10.73
N LYS A 229 2.68 10.01 -9.64
CA LYS A 229 3.00 8.83 -8.79
C LYS A 229 1.74 8.16 -8.24
N GLU A 230 0.74 8.95 -7.82
CA GLU A 230 -0.55 8.45 -7.36
C GLU A 230 -1.29 7.66 -8.45
N LEU A 231 -1.22 8.12 -9.71
CA LEU A 231 -1.88 7.46 -10.85
C LEU A 231 -1.19 6.16 -11.28
N LEU A 232 0.12 6.03 -11.07
CA LEU A 232 0.88 4.82 -11.45
C LEU A 232 0.58 3.63 -10.54
N ILE A 233 0.05 3.85 -9.35
CA ILE A 233 -0.36 2.79 -8.39
C ILE A 233 0.74 1.74 -8.22
N GLY A 234 1.91 2.12 -7.72
CA GLY A 234 3.08 1.26 -7.55
C GLY A 234 2.92 0.18 -6.46
N VAL A 235 1.80 -0.55 -6.44
CA VAL A 235 1.52 -1.59 -5.45
C VAL A 235 1.99 -2.94 -5.95
N THR A 236 3.00 -3.49 -5.30
CA THR A 236 3.57 -4.79 -5.62
C THR A 236 3.98 -5.52 -4.33
N ARG A 237 4.05 -6.84 -4.39
CA ARG A 237 4.60 -7.71 -3.35
C ARG A 237 5.20 -8.96 -3.98
N PHE A 238 6.07 -9.62 -3.24
CA PHE A 238 6.60 -10.90 -3.69
C PHE A 238 5.47 -11.94 -3.84
N PHE A 239 5.55 -12.75 -4.88
CA PHE A 239 4.60 -13.83 -5.17
C PHE A 239 3.13 -13.42 -5.10
N ARG A 240 2.80 -12.18 -5.51
CA ARG A 240 1.41 -11.72 -5.65
C ARG A 240 0.65 -12.72 -6.50
N ASP A 241 -0.59 -13.08 -6.08
CA ASP A 241 -1.41 -14.14 -6.69
C ASP A 241 -0.70 -15.52 -6.72
N PRO A 242 -0.51 -16.17 -5.55
CA PRO A 242 0.34 -17.36 -5.41
C PRO A 242 0.01 -18.49 -6.39
N ALA A 243 -1.26 -18.69 -6.76
CA ALA A 243 -1.68 -19.71 -7.70
C ALA A 243 -1.04 -19.54 -9.09
N VAL A 244 -0.83 -18.30 -9.54
CA VAL A 244 -0.16 -17.99 -10.81
C VAL A 244 1.31 -18.41 -10.76
N TRP A 245 1.99 -18.16 -9.66
CA TRP A 245 3.39 -18.55 -9.46
C TRP A 245 3.57 -20.07 -9.42
N GLU A 246 2.65 -20.79 -8.77
CA GLU A 246 2.65 -22.26 -8.78
C GLU A 246 2.41 -22.82 -10.18
N GLN A 247 1.49 -22.25 -10.95
CA GLN A 247 1.26 -22.65 -12.34
C GLN A 247 2.48 -22.35 -13.21
N LEU A 248 3.10 -21.18 -13.04
CA LEU A 248 4.31 -20.79 -13.77
C LEU A 248 5.44 -21.80 -13.49
N LYS A 249 5.64 -22.17 -12.23
CA LYS A 249 6.67 -23.09 -11.77
C LYS A 249 6.46 -24.53 -12.29
N ASN A 250 5.23 -25.01 -12.18
CA ASN A 250 4.94 -26.43 -12.39
C ASN A 250 4.53 -26.77 -13.83
N GLU A 251 4.08 -25.79 -14.63
CA GLU A 251 3.59 -26.01 -15.98
C GLU A 251 4.37 -25.19 -17.03
N ALA A 252 4.35 -23.85 -16.92
CA ALA A 252 4.83 -23.01 -18.01
C ALA A 252 6.37 -23.06 -18.17
N ILE A 253 7.13 -22.95 -17.08
CA ILE A 253 8.60 -23.01 -17.15
C ILE A 253 9.06 -24.40 -17.58
N PRO A 254 8.58 -25.54 -17.04
CA PRO A 254 8.94 -26.86 -17.54
C PRO A 254 8.64 -27.07 -19.03
N ALA A 255 7.48 -26.62 -19.51
CA ALA A 255 7.13 -26.68 -20.94
C ALA A 255 8.10 -25.85 -21.80
N LEU A 256 8.49 -24.66 -21.32
CA LEU A 256 9.47 -23.79 -21.99
C LEU A 256 10.86 -24.46 -22.07
N LEU A 257 11.29 -25.07 -20.95
CA LEU A 257 12.58 -25.78 -20.89
C LEU A 257 12.60 -26.99 -21.82
N ALA A 258 11.50 -27.76 -21.89
CA ALA A 258 11.35 -28.90 -22.79
C ALA A 258 11.41 -28.45 -24.25
N ALA A 259 10.82 -27.32 -24.62
CA ALA A 259 10.87 -26.76 -25.96
C ALA A 259 12.29 -26.25 -26.35
N HIS A 260 13.17 -26.00 -25.37
CA HIS A 260 14.54 -25.53 -25.54
C HIS A 260 15.56 -26.56 -25.02
N SER A 261 15.36 -27.83 -25.32
CA SER A 261 16.12 -28.96 -24.76
C SER A 261 17.67 -28.87 -24.93
N GLY A 262 18.16 -28.05 -25.85
CA GLY A 262 19.59 -27.76 -26.01
C GLY A 262 20.22 -26.78 -25.02
N GLY A 263 19.43 -26.24 -24.10
CA GLY A 263 19.86 -25.16 -23.20
C GLY A 263 19.91 -23.80 -23.90
N GLY A 264 20.51 -22.83 -23.22
CA GLY A 264 20.70 -21.46 -23.74
C GLY A 264 20.06 -20.38 -22.92
N THR A 265 20.03 -19.15 -23.44
CA THR A 265 19.51 -17.97 -22.76
C THR A 265 18.01 -17.81 -23.04
N LEU A 266 17.20 -17.91 -22.00
CA LEU A 266 15.79 -17.55 -22.01
C LEU A 266 15.63 -16.08 -21.63
N ARG A 267 14.65 -15.41 -22.24
CA ARG A 267 14.39 -14.00 -21.99
C ARG A 267 12.99 -13.80 -21.47
N ALA A 268 12.85 -13.01 -20.41
CA ALA A 268 11.59 -12.62 -19.85
C ALA A 268 11.49 -11.09 -19.77
N TRP A 269 10.29 -10.57 -19.96
CA TRP A 269 10.00 -9.16 -19.79
C TRP A 269 8.93 -8.98 -18.72
N VAL A 270 9.29 -8.26 -17.65
CA VAL A 270 8.37 -7.87 -16.57
C VAL A 270 8.02 -6.40 -16.80
N ALA A 271 6.85 -6.14 -17.34
CA ALA A 271 6.33 -4.81 -17.61
C ALA A 271 5.56 -4.28 -16.39
N GLY A 272 5.85 -3.06 -15.94
CA GLY A 272 5.26 -2.52 -14.72
C GLY A 272 5.82 -3.17 -13.45
N CYS A 273 7.14 -3.35 -13.39
CA CYS A 273 7.80 -4.10 -12.31
C CYS A 273 7.81 -3.40 -10.96
N SER A 274 7.40 -2.13 -10.89
CA SER A 274 7.42 -1.30 -9.68
C SER A 274 8.79 -1.40 -8.97
N THR A 275 8.81 -1.75 -7.69
CA THR A 275 10.02 -1.89 -6.88
C THR A 275 10.73 -3.25 -7.04
N GLY A 276 10.34 -4.05 -8.05
CA GLY A 276 11.10 -5.22 -8.52
C GLY A 276 10.64 -6.57 -7.98
N GLU A 277 9.70 -6.62 -7.05
CA GLU A 277 9.27 -7.86 -6.37
C GLU A 277 8.84 -8.94 -7.36
N GLU A 278 8.16 -8.57 -8.46
CA GLU A 278 7.75 -9.52 -9.51
C GLU A 278 8.94 -10.09 -10.27
N ALA A 279 9.92 -9.25 -10.62
CA ALA A 279 11.12 -9.68 -11.33
C ALA A 279 11.97 -10.64 -10.48
N TYR A 280 12.13 -10.34 -9.19
CA TYR A 280 12.83 -11.24 -8.26
C TYR A 280 12.03 -12.52 -7.99
N SER A 281 10.71 -12.45 -7.87
CA SER A 281 9.86 -13.64 -7.74
C SER A 281 10.00 -14.57 -8.95
N LEU A 282 10.04 -14.00 -10.16
CA LEU A 282 10.27 -14.76 -11.39
C LEU A 282 11.65 -15.45 -11.37
N ALA A 283 12.70 -14.75 -10.95
CA ALA A 283 14.04 -15.33 -10.84
C ALA A 283 14.10 -16.51 -9.86
N MET A 284 13.43 -16.37 -8.69
CA MET A 284 13.36 -17.44 -7.69
C MET A 284 12.61 -18.67 -8.24
N VAL A 285 11.42 -18.46 -8.79
CA VAL A 285 10.59 -19.55 -9.36
C VAL A 285 11.31 -20.26 -10.51
N PHE A 286 11.98 -19.52 -11.36
CA PHE A 286 12.77 -20.11 -12.45
C PHE A 286 13.90 -21.00 -11.91
N ARG A 287 14.64 -20.55 -10.89
CA ARG A 287 15.67 -21.37 -10.23
C ARG A 287 15.10 -22.62 -9.57
N GLU A 288 13.91 -22.53 -8.96
CA GLU A 288 13.23 -23.69 -8.40
C GLU A 288 12.84 -24.70 -9.48
N ALA A 289 12.25 -24.24 -10.59
CA ALA A 289 11.90 -25.09 -11.71
C ALA A 289 13.11 -25.78 -12.34
N LEU A 290 14.24 -25.05 -12.49
CA LEU A 290 15.50 -25.66 -12.99
C LEU A 290 16.05 -26.75 -12.06
N ARG A 291 15.88 -26.63 -10.72
CA ARG A 291 16.31 -27.68 -9.80
C ARG A 291 15.48 -28.94 -9.91
N GLN A 292 14.24 -28.84 -10.40
CA GLN A 292 13.33 -29.97 -10.60
C GLN A 292 13.49 -30.60 -11.99
N ALA A 293 14.00 -29.84 -12.98
CA ALA A 293 14.22 -30.32 -14.32
C ALA A 293 15.49 -31.19 -14.41
N ASP A 294 15.55 -32.03 -15.45
CA ASP A 294 16.74 -32.82 -15.77
C ASP A 294 17.93 -31.89 -16.09
N ARG A 295 19.07 -32.10 -15.41
CA ARG A 295 20.22 -31.17 -15.36
C ARG A 295 21.19 -31.28 -16.57
N SER A 296 20.81 -31.92 -17.65
CA SER A 296 21.69 -32.13 -18.80
C SER A 296 21.97 -30.88 -19.63
N ALA A 297 21.10 -29.87 -19.57
CA ALA A 297 21.22 -28.62 -20.31
C ALA A 297 21.47 -27.43 -19.36
N HIS A 298 22.30 -26.49 -19.81
CA HIS A 298 22.59 -25.23 -19.11
C HIS A 298 21.64 -24.14 -19.61
N TYR A 299 20.87 -23.54 -18.70
CA TYR A 299 19.96 -22.45 -18.99
C TYR A 299 20.35 -21.19 -18.22
N GLU A 300 20.29 -20.06 -18.89
CA GLU A 300 20.41 -18.72 -18.33
C GLU A 300 19.08 -17.97 -18.50
N LEU A 301 18.63 -17.24 -17.46
CA LEU A 301 17.48 -16.37 -17.55
C LEU A 301 17.93 -14.91 -17.56
N GLN A 302 17.59 -14.19 -18.62
CA GLN A 302 17.73 -12.75 -18.71
C GLN A 302 16.38 -12.08 -18.53
N ILE A 303 16.23 -11.29 -17.44
CA ILE A 303 14.99 -10.58 -17.13
C ILE A 303 15.15 -9.10 -17.47
N PHE A 304 14.24 -8.58 -18.29
CA PHE A 304 14.08 -7.15 -18.55
C PHE A 304 12.93 -6.65 -17.71
N ALA A 305 13.20 -5.86 -16.69
CA ALA A 305 12.19 -5.28 -15.80
C ALA A 305 12.07 -3.79 -16.08
N THR A 306 10.87 -3.31 -16.38
CA THR A 306 10.61 -1.91 -16.77
C THR A 306 9.40 -1.36 -16.01
N ASP A 307 9.48 -0.08 -15.66
CA ASP A 307 8.39 0.68 -15.06
C ASP A 307 8.44 2.15 -15.52
N LEU A 308 7.33 2.86 -15.41
CA LEU A 308 7.26 4.31 -15.66
C LEU A 308 7.77 5.13 -14.46
N ASP A 309 7.73 4.56 -13.26
CA ASP A 309 8.22 5.18 -12.03
C ASP A 309 9.74 4.97 -11.89
N HIS A 310 10.52 6.04 -12.15
CA HIS A 310 11.97 6.01 -12.00
C HIS A 310 12.43 5.69 -10.58
N ASP A 311 11.74 6.22 -9.57
CA ASP A 311 12.10 5.98 -8.16
C ASP A 311 11.87 4.50 -7.80
N ALA A 312 10.82 3.89 -8.35
CA ALA A 312 10.57 2.46 -8.20
C ALA A 312 11.66 1.61 -8.85
N ILE A 313 12.07 1.96 -10.07
CA ILE A 313 13.17 1.28 -10.78
C ILE A 313 14.50 1.38 -10.01
N ASP A 314 14.81 2.54 -9.45
CA ASP A 314 16.04 2.71 -8.68
C ASP A 314 16.02 1.85 -7.40
N ARG A 315 14.89 1.74 -6.72
CA ARG A 315 14.71 0.80 -5.60
C ARG A 315 14.86 -0.67 -6.06
N ALA A 316 14.23 -1.03 -7.18
CA ALA A 316 14.34 -2.36 -7.77
C ALA A 316 15.79 -2.74 -8.06
N ARG A 317 16.61 -1.81 -8.57
CA ARG A 317 18.03 -2.01 -8.84
C ARG A 317 18.87 -2.23 -7.58
N VAL A 318 18.55 -1.52 -6.50
CA VAL A 318 19.20 -1.70 -5.20
C VAL A 318 18.88 -3.08 -4.62
N GLY A 319 17.67 -3.59 -4.81
CA GLY A 319 17.25 -4.93 -4.39
C GLY A 319 17.26 -5.14 -2.86
N VAL A 320 17.15 -4.06 -2.08
CA VAL A 320 17.09 -4.12 -0.62
C VAL A 320 15.66 -3.90 -0.17
N TYR A 321 15.13 -4.88 0.53
CA TYR A 321 13.75 -4.88 1.01
C TYR A 321 13.70 -4.91 2.53
N PRO A 322 12.65 -4.34 3.14
CA PRO A 322 12.50 -4.35 4.59
C PRO A 322 12.30 -5.77 5.13
N PRO A 323 12.65 -6.05 6.41
CA PRO A 323 12.59 -7.39 6.98
C PRO A 323 11.22 -8.08 6.93
N ASN A 324 10.14 -7.33 6.78
CA ASN A 324 8.78 -7.86 6.71
C ASN A 324 8.46 -8.65 5.42
N ILE A 325 9.36 -8.67 4.42
CA ILE A 325 9.21 -9.57 3.25
C ILE A 325 9.16 -11.06 3.64
N VAL A 326 9.56 -11.43 4.83
CA VAL A 326 9.46 -12.81 5.35
C VAL A 326 8.01 -13.33 5.38
N THR A 327 7.02 -12.47 5.31
CA THR A 327 5.60 -12.86 5.17
C THR A 327 5.27 -13.38 3.77
N ASP A 328 5.99 -12.92 2.76
CA ASP A 328 5.76 -13.26 1.35
C ASP A 328 6.83 -14.22 0.80
N VAL A 329 8.03 -14.18 1.35
CA VAL A 329 9.21 -14.94 0.89
C VAL A 329 9.61 -15.93 1.98
N SER A 330 9.59 -17.24 1.67
CA SER A 330 9.99 -18.27 2.61
C SER A 330 11.49 -18.20 2.94
N GLU A 331 11.88 -18.75 4.10
CA GLU A 331 13.29 -18.78 4.51
C GLU A 331 14.22 -19.44 3.46
N ASP A 332 13.74 -20.49 2.78
CA ASP A 332 14.51 -21.17 1.74
C ASP A 332 14.78 -20.30 0.51
N ARG A 333 13.87 -19.35 0.22
CA ARG A 333 14.02 -18.38 -0.86
C ARG A 333 14.89 -17.18 -0.48
N LEU A 334 14.99 -16.89 0.82
CA LEU A 334 15.85 -15.82 1.35
C LEU A 334 17.33 -16.23 1.47
N ARG A 335 17.64 -17.51 1.40
CA ARG A 335 19.00 -18.10 1.38
C ARG A 335 19.53 -18.22 -0.04
#